data_db95c3082a433636c7b47f895ed5b5b5
#
_entry.id   db95c3082a433636c7b47f895ed5b5b5
#
_cell.length_a   1.000
_cell.length_b   1.000
_cell.length_c   1.000
_cell.angle_alpha   90.00
_cell.angle_beta   90.00
_cell.angle_gamma   90.00
#
_symmetry.space_group_name_H-M   'P 1'
#
loop_
_entity.id
_entity.type
_entity.pdbx_description
1 polymer ?
#
loop_
_entity_poly.entity_id
_entity_poly.type
_entity_poly.pdbx_seq_one_letter_code
_entity_poly.pdbx_strand_id
1 'polypeptide(L)'
;PISTLKLLARTAVSHAEAGADLVAPSDMMDGRVAAIRAKLDQQGFVDTPILAYAAKYASAFYGPFREAAESAPGFGDRRSYQMDAANANEALREVALDIEEGADLVMVKPALAYLDIIHRVKTTFGLPTAAYAVSGEYSMIKAAVAQGWLEERAAVLETLLAKIGRAHV
;
A
#
# COMPACT_ATOMS: atom_id res chain seq x y z
N PRO A 1 -13.38 -12.67 7.24
CA PRO A 1 -13.78 -13.64 8.27
C PRO A 1 -12.76 -13.65 9.41
N ILE A 2 -13.24 -13.86 10.64
CA ILE A 2 -12.39 -13.87 11.87
C ILE A 2 -11.18 -14.82 11.77
N SER A 3 -11.32 -15.93 11.08
CA SER A 3 -10.23 -16.90 10.86
C SER A 3 -9.06 -16.31 10.07
N THR A 4 -9.34 -15.49 9.06
CA THR A 4 -8.32 -14.84 8.23
C THR A 4 -7.57 -13.76 9.01
N LEU A 5 -8.25 -12.94 9.82
CA LEU A 5 -7.62 -11.93 10.68
C LEU A 5 -6.64 -12.58 11.68
N LYS A 6 -7.02 -13.72 12.26
CA LYS A 6 -6.13 -14.50 13.15
C LYS A 6 -4.89 -15.00 12.42
N LEU A 7 -5.02 -15.41 11.17
CA LEU A 7 -3.89 -15.88 10.35
C LEU A 7 -2.95 -14.73 10.02
N LEU A 8 -3.48 -13.58 9.58
CA LEU A 8 -2.70 -12.36 9.32
C LEU A 8 -1.92 -11.89 10.55
N ALA A 9 -2.57 -11.88 11.71
CA ALA A 9 -1.92 -11.51 12.97
C ALA A 9 -0.80 -12.47 13.36
N ARG A 10 -0.97 -13.79 13.16
CA ARG A 10 0.09 -14.78 13.37
C ARG A 10 1.26 -14.61 12.40
N THR A 11 0.96 -14.29 11.14
CA THR A 11 1.99 -14.01 10.13
C THR A 11 2.82 -12.79 10.53
N ALA A 12 2.19 -11.72 10.98
CA ALA A 12 2.91 -10.52 11.45
C ALA A 12 3.83 -10.83 12.63
N VAL A 13 3.37 -11.62 13.60
CA VAL A 13 4.21 -12.08 14.73
C VAL A 13 5.39 -12.90 14.23
N SER A 14 5.20 -13.84 13.32
CA SER A 14 6.32 -14.64 12.79
C SER A 14 7.38 -13.79 12.07
N HIS A 15 6.96 -12.70 11.42
CA HIS A 15 7.90 -11.74 10.84
C HIS A 15 8.70 -10.99 11.91
N ALA A 16 8.02 -10.52 12.96
CA ALA A 16 8.68 -9.84 14.08
C ALA A 16 9.65 -10.78 14.82
N GLU A 17 9.27 -12.04 15.08
CA GLU A 17 10.14 -13.08 15.65
C GLU A 17 11.37 -13.36 14.77
N ALA A 18 11.23 -13.26 13.46
CA ALA A 18 12.33 -13.40 12.52
C ALA A 18 13.22 -12.15 12.40
N GLY A 19 12.91 -11.07 13.13
CA GLY A 19 13.70 -9.85 13.19
C GLY A 19 13.26 -8.74 12.23
N ALA A 20 12.01 -8.75 11.78
CA ALA A 20 11.49 -7.63 11.00
C ALA A 20 11.33 -6.38 11.89
N ASP A 21 11.89 -5.25 11.46
CA ASP A 21 11.77 -3.97 12.15
C ASP A 21 10.39 -3.33 11.98
N LEU A 22 9.62 -3.77 10.97
CA LEU A 22 8.31 -3.24 10.64
C LEU A 22 7.48 -4.31 9.93
N VAL A 23 6.17 -4.35 10.17
CA VAL A 23 5.24 -5.21 9.43
C VAL A 23 4.32 -4.38 8.53
N ALA A 24 4.04 -4.88 7.31
CA ALA A 24 3.29 -4.14 6.30
C ALA A 24 2.19 -5.01 5.67
N PRO A 25 1.02 -5.12 6.31
CA PRO A 25 -0.10 -5.91 5.79
C PRO A 25 -0.62 -5.31 4.49
N SER A 26 -0.66 -6.12 3.43
CA SER A 26 -1.00 -5.66 2.07
C SER A 26 -2.42 -6.04 1.62
N ASP A 27 -3.18 -6.68 2.47
CA ASP A 27 -4.60 -6.92 2.27
C ASP A 27 -5.44 -5.66 2.59
N MET A 28 -6.73 -5.70 2.29
CA MET A 28 -7.68 -4.62 2.54
C MET A 28 -8.83 -5.09 3.44
N MET A 29 -8.55 -6.02 4.37
CA MET A 29 -9.56 -6.55 5.27
C MET A 29 -9.78 -5.63 6.47
N ASP A 30 -11.02 -5.24 6.70
CA ASP A 30 -11.38 -4.46 7.89
C ASP A 30 -10.98 -5.17 9.18
N GLY A 31 -10.44 -4.43 10.13
CA GLY A 31 -10.01 -4.95 11.43
C GLY A 31 -8.65 -5.66 11.42
N ARG A 32 -7.94 -5.71 10.28
CA ARG A 32 -6.66 -6.42 10.21
C ARG A 32 -5.55 -5.72 10.99
N VAL A 33 -5.52 -4.40 10.97
CA VAL A 33 -4.51 -3.63 11.69
C VAL A 33 -4.70 -3.80 13.18
N ALA A 34 -5.92 -3.68 13.69
CA ALA A 34 -6.24 -3.92 15.10
C ALA A 34 -5.87 -5.35 15.55
N ALA A 35 -6.19 -6.35 14.73
CA ALA A 35 -5.87 -7.76 15.04
C ALA A 35 -4.34 -8.00 15.08
N ILE A 36 -3.59 -7.39 14.17
CA ILE A 36 -2.12 -7.46 14.12
C ILE A 36 -1.53 -6.74 15.33
N ARG A 37 -1.93 -5.50 15.63
CA ARG A 37 -1.45 -4.72 16.77
C ARG A 37 -1.66 -5.46 18.09
N ALA A 38 -2.88 -5.91 18.34
CA ALA A 38 -3.21 -6.66 19.53
C ALA A 38 -2.37 -7.93 19.69
N LYS A 39 -2.08 -8.63 18.58
CA LYS A 39 -1.31 -9.86 18.63
C LYS A 39 0.18 -9.62 18.80
N LEU A 40 0.74 -8.59 18.18
CA LEU A 40 2.12 -8.15 18.40
C LEU A 40 2.34 -7.75 19.85
N ASP A 41 1.45 -6.93 20.42
CA ASP A 41 1.53 -6.49 21.82
C ASP A 41 1.46 -7.68 22.80
N GLN A 42 0.56 -8.62 22.55
CA GLN A 42 0.44 -9.84 23.35
C GLN A 42 1.72 -10.68 23.38
N GLN A 43 2.52 -10.62 22.31
CA GLN A 43 3.78 -11.36 22.18
C GLN A 43 5.01 -10.53 22.58
N GLY A 44 4.82 -9.30 23.07
CA GLY A 44 5.90 -8.42 23.52
C GLY A 44 6.54 -7.56 22.43
N PHE A 45 6.00 -7.55 21.20
CA PHE A 45 6.47 -6.74 20.09
C PHE A 45 5.76 -5.37 20.05
N VAL A 46 5.69 -4.70 21.18
CA VAL A 46 4.95 -3.42 21.33
C VAL A 46 5.53 -2.28 20.50
N ASP A 47 6.83 -2.31 20.24
CA ASP A 47 7.55 -1.29 19.47
C ASP A 47 7.65 -1.61 17.96
N THR A 48 7.10 -2.74 17.50
CA THR A 48 7.11 -3.08 16.07
C THR A 48 6.03 -2.28 15.34
N PRO A 49 6.40 -1.31 14.47
CA PRO A 49 5.43 -0.46 13.80
C PRO A 49 4.70 -1.21 12.68
N ILE A 50 3.48 -0.72 12.38
CA ILE A 50 2.63 -1.25 11.32
C ILE A 50 2.49 -0.21 10.21
N LEU A 51 2.95 -0.54 8.99
CA LEU A 51 2.69 0.19 7.77
C LEU A 51 1.47 -0.42 7.06
N ALA A 52 0.32 0.20 7.21
CA ALA A 52 -0.91 -0.28 6.57
C ALA A 52 -0.97 0.11 5.09
N TYR A 53 -1.31 -0.84 4.22
CA TYR A 53 -1.69 -0.56 2.82
C TYR A 53 -3.12 0.00 2.81
N ALA A 54 -3.29 1.18 3.40
CA ALA A 54 -4.57 1.75 3.78
C ALA A 54 -5.42 2.22 2.59
N ALA A 55 -4.79 2.69 1.50
CA ALA A 55 -5.48 3.09 0.28
C ALA A 55 -4.92 2.31 -0.92
N LYS A 56 -5.45 1.12 -1.17
CA LYS A 56 -5.03 0.23 -2.24
C LYS A 56 -6.12 0.09 -3.30
N TYR A 57 -5.91 0.72 -4.44
CA TYR A 57 -6.86 0.73 -5.54
C TYR A 57 -6.79 -0.55 -6.38
N ALA A 58 -7.93 -1.00 -6.90
CA ALA A 58 -7.97 -1.97 -7.97
C ALA A 58 -7.35 -1.33 -9.23
N SER A 59 -6.28 -1.94 -9.76
CA SER A 59 -5.50 -1.29 -10.81
C SER A 59 -4.99 -2.27 -11.88
N ALA A 60 -5.05 -1.83 -13.13
CA ALA A 60 -4.40 -2.49 -14.24
C ALA A 60 -2.86 -2.42 -14.15
N PHE A 61 -2.32 -1.44 -13.44
CA PHE A 61 -0.88 -1.25 -13.26
C PHE A 61 -0.18 -2.36 -12.45
N TYR A 62 -0.93 -3.30 -11.86
CA TYR A 62 -0.36 -4.51 -11.26
C TYR A 62 -0.06 -5.63 -12.28
N GLY A 63 -0.42 -5.45 -13.57
CA GLY A 63 -0.31 -6.50 -14.59
C GLY A 63 1.05 -7.18 -14.64
N PRO A 64 2.18 -6.46 -14.87
CA PRO A 64 3.49 -7.10 -14.97
C PRO A 64 3.90 -7.88 -13.71
N PHE A 65 3.56 -7.39 -12.53
CA PHE A 65 3.83 -8.10 -11.28
C PHE A 65 2.97 -9.37 -11.14
N ARG A 66 1.71 -9.32 -11.54
CA ARG A 66 0.81 -10.49 -11.46
C ARG A 66 1.30 -11.63 -12.34
N GLU A 67 1.82 -11.30 -13.52
CA GLU A 67 2.43 -12.27 -14.41
C GLU A 67 3.72 -12.84 -13.82
N ALA A 68 4.65 -11.98 -13.40
CA ALA A 68 5.95 -12.39 -12.86
C ALA A 68 5.86 -13.20 -11.56
N ALA A 69 4.85 -12.90 -10.71
CA ALA A 69 4.66 -13.56 -9.41
C ALA A 69 3.61 -14.69 -9.45
N GLU A 70 3.08 -15.04 -10.64
CA GLU A 70 1.99 -16.01 -10.80
C GLU A 70 0.82 -15.76 -9.82
N SER A 71 0.59 -14.48 -9.47
CA SER A 71 -0.33 -14.06 -8.41
C SER A 71 -1.70 -13.62 -8.92
N ALA A 72 -2.07 -14.02 -10.13
CA ALA A 72 -3.42 -13.81 -10.64
C ALA A 72 -4.44 -14.52 -9.71
N PRO A 73 -5.61 -13.90 -9.41
CA PRO A 73 -6.63 -14.56 -8.64
C PRO A 73 -7.07 -15.86 -9.36
N GLY A 74 -7.27 -16.94 -8.59
CA GLY A 74 -7.67 -18.24 -9.15
C GLY A 74 -9.06 -18.22 -9.79
N PHE A 75 -9.91 -17.25 -9.42
CA PHE A 75 -11.20 -16.92 -10.04
C PHE A 75 -11.59 -15.48 -9.72
N GLY A 76 -12.40 -14.86 -10.57
CA GLY A 76 -12.87 -13.48 -10.42
C GLY A 76 -11.75 -12.46 -10.53
N ASP A 77 -11.96 -11.31 -9.92
CA ASP A 77 -10.98 -10.22 -9.81
C ASP A 77 -10.90 -9.69 -8.37
N ARG A 78 -10.00 -8.74 -8.13
CA ARG A 78 -9.80 -8.17 -6.80
C ARG A 78 -10.63 -6.90 -6.54
N ARG A 79 -11.54 -6.53 -7.45
CA ARG A 79 -12.36 -5.32 -7.34
C ARG A 79 -13.36 -5.38 -6.19
N SER A 80 -13.69 -6.58 -5.71
CA SER A 80 -14.62 -6.79 -4.59
C SER A 80 -14.08 -6.29 -3.25
N TYR A 81 -12.76 -6.07 -3.11
CA TYR A 81 -12.12 -5.65 -1.86
C TYR A 81 -11.00 -4.63 -2.04
N GLN A 82 -10.60 -4.32 -3.27
CA GLN A 82 -9.72 -3.17 -3.57
C GLN A 82 -10.59 -1.99 -4.01
N MET A 83 -10.13 -0.79 -3.70
CA MET A 83 -10.90 0.44 -3.88
C MET A 83 -11.17 0.75 -5.36
N ASP A 84 -12.31 1.37 -5.64
CA ASP A 84 -12.64 1.89 -6.96
C ASP A 84 -11.76 3.09 -7.30
N ALA A 85 -11.16 3.06 -8.50
CA ALA A 85 -10.31 4.13 -9.02
C ALA A 85 -11.01 5.51 -9.09
N ALA A 86 -12.34 5.53 -9.22
CA ALA A 86 -13.13 6.75 -9.27
C ALA A 86 -13.51 7.31 -7.89
N ASN A 87 -13.28 6.56 -6.79
CA ASN A 87 -13.73 6.95 -5.46
C ASN A 87 -12.58 7.46 -4.57
N ALA A 88 -12.32 8.76 -4.63
CA ALA A 88 -11.29 9.40 -3.81
C ALA A 88 -11.68 9.54 -2.32
N ASN A 89 -12.97 9.61 -1.99
CA ASN A 89 -13.42 9.81 -0.61
C ASN A 89 -13.32 8.54 0.24
N GLU A 90 -13.46 7.37 -0.38
CA GLU A 90 -13.26 6.08 0.28
C GLU A 90 -11.83 5.97 0.84
N ALA A 91 -10.81 6.46 0.13
CA ALA A 91 -9.44 6.43 0.58
C ALA A 91 -9.23 7.09 1.95
N LEU A 92 -9.83 8.25 2.17
CA LEU A 92 -9.71 8.96 3.45
C LEU A 92 -10.39 8.20 4.58
N ARG A 93 -11.54 7.57 4.29
CA ARG A 93 -12.26 6.75 5.27
C ARG A 93 -11.45 5.50 5.66
N GLU A 94 -10.93 4.77 4.70
CA GLU A 94 -10.13 3.56 4.95
C GLU A 94 -8.84 3.88 5.70
N VAL A 95 -8.17 4.99 5.34
CA VAL A 95 -6.99 5.46 6.07
C VAL A 95 -7.33 5.83 7.51
N ALA A 96 -8.45 6.51 7.76
CA ALA A 96 -8.89 6.85 9.12
C ALA A 96 -9.12 5.60 9.96
N LEU A 97 -9.77 4.58 9.41
CA LEU A 97 -10.03 3.31 10.10
C LEU A 97 -8.72 2.60 10.45
N ASP A 98 -7.78 2.47 9.51
CA ASP A 98 -6.48 1.85 9.78
C ASP A 98 -5.67 2.60 10.86
N ILE A 99 -5.78 3.94 10.91
CA ILE A 99 -5.15 4.74 11.97
C ILE A 99 -5.81 4.49 13.33
N GLU A 100 -7.14 4.45 13.39
CA GLU A 100 -7.90 4.13 14.62
C GLU A 100 -7.58 2.72 15.11
N GLU A 101 -7.31 1.79 14.23
CA GLU A 101 -6.89 0.41 14.51
C GLU A 101 -5.44 0.29 14.98
N GLY A 102 -4.64 1.35 14.89
CA GLY A 102 -3.25 1.40 15.38
C GLY A 102 -2.17 1.30 14.31
N ALA A 103 -2.43 1.74 13.07
CA ALA A 103 -1.38 1.90 12.08
C ALA A 103 -0.47 3.08 12.43
N ASP A 104 0.85 2.87 12.38
CA ASP A 104 1.87 3.89 12.61
C ASP A 104 2.22 4.66 11.32
N LEU A 105 2.13 3.98 10.18
CA LEU A 105 2.36 4.53 8.86
C LEU A 105 1.25 4.05 7.92
N VAL A 106 0.95 4.84 6.90
CA VAL A 106 -0.07 4.51 5.90
C VAL A 106 0.51 4.56 4.49
N MET A 107 -0.07 3.80 3.57
CA MET A 107 0.42 3.69 2.19
C MET A 107 -0.72 3.85 1.18
N VAL A 108 -0.44 4.59 0.10
CA VAL A 108 -1.27 4.68 -1.10
C VAL A 108 -0.65 3.84 -2.22
N LYS A 109 -1.44 2.98 -2.84
CA LYS A 109 -1.02 2.06 -3.91
C LYS A 109 -2.10 1.90 -4.99
N PRO A 110 -1.81 2.07 -6.29
CA PRO A 110 -0.57 2.62 -6.88
C PRO A 110 -0.31 4.08 -6.52
N ALA A 111 0.84 4.65 -6.92
CA ALA A 111 1.20 6.00 -6.56
C ALA A 111 0.93 7.04 -7.66
N LEU A 112 1.44 6.83 -8.88
CA LEU A 112 1.49 7.89 -9.90
C LEU A 112 0.12 8.39 -10.33
N ALA A 113 -0.86 7.50 -10.47
CA ALA A 113 -2.23 7.86 -10.84
C ALA A 113 -3.05 8.45 -9.66
N TYR A 114 -2.50 8.47 -8.45
CA TYR A 114 -3.18 8.83 -7.20
C TYR A 114 -2.37 9.83 -6.36
N LEU A 115 -1.64 10.73 -7.02
CA LEU A 115 -0.85 11.76 -6.34
C LEU A 115 -1.72 12.72 -5.50
N ASP A 116 -2.93 12.98 -5.94
CA ASP A 116 -3.94 13.74 -5.21
C ASP A 116 -4.35 13.02 -3.91
N ILE A 117 -4.51 11.71 -3.95
CA ILE A 117 -4.83 10.91 -2.76
C ILE A 117 -3.67 10.91 -1.77
N ILE A 118 -2.44 10.74 -2.25
CA ILE A 118 -1.24 10.83 -1.40
C ILE A 118 -1.20 12.17 -0.67
N HIS A 119 -1.42 13.27 -1.40
CA HIS A 119 -1.45 14.61 -0.83
C HIS A 119 -2.58 14.77 0.18
N ARG A 120 -3.81 14.35 -0.16
CA ARG A 120 -4.97 14.43 0.73
C ARG A 120 -4.77 13.62 2.01
N VAL A 121 -4.25 12.41 1.92
CA VAL A 121 -3.95 11.55 3.08
C VAL A 121 -2.93 12.24 3.97
N LYS A 122 -1.82 12.70 3.40
CA LYS A 122 -0.75 13.37 4.17
C LYS A 122 -1.25 14.64 4.86
N THR A 123 -1.97 15.50 4.15
CA THR A 123 -2.46 16.76 4.71
C THR A 123 -3.60 16.58 5.73
N THR A 124 -4.42 15.53 5.58
CA THR A 124 -5.53 15.27 6.50
C THR A 124 -5.06 14.65 7.81
N PHE A 125 -4.14 13.68 7.75
CA PHE A 125 -3.79 12.86 8.91
C PHE A 125 -2.41 13.18 9.51
N GLY A 126 -1.51 13.80 8.76
CA GLY A 126 -0.18 14.15 9.25
C GLY A 126 0.79 12.97 9.46
N LEU A 127 0.32 11.72 9.36
CA LEU A 127 1.14 10.53 9.55
C LEU A 127 2.21 10.36 8.46
N PRO A 128 3.28 9.60 8.72
CA PRO A 128 4.18 9.16 7.68
C PRO A 128 3.40 8.42 6.59
N THR A 129 3.50 8.90 5.36
CA THR A 129 2.72 8.40 4.22
C THR A 129 3.65 7.84 3.16
N ALA A 130 3.49 6.55 2.85
CA ALA A 130 4.23 5.88 1.79
C ALA A 130 3.46 5.91 0.46
N ALA A 131 4.21 5.98 -0.65
CA ALA A 131 3.70 5.95 -2.01
C ALA A 131 4.32 4.77 -2.76
N TYR A 132 3.50 3.78 -3.17
CA TYR A 132 4.00 2.57 -3.83
C TYR A 132 4.04 2.74 -5.35
N ALA A 133 5.25 2.84 -5.92
CA ALA A 133 5.47 2.75 -7.36
C ALA A 133 5.34 1.28 -7.80
N VAL A 134 4.29 0.96 -8.55
CA VAL A 134 4.00 -0.42 -8.96
C VAL A 134 4.63 -0.79 -10.32
N SER A 135 4.66 -2.08 -10.62
CA SER A 135 5.31 -2.63 -11.81
C SER A 135 4.84 -2.01 -13.14
N GLY A 136 3.55 -1.71 -13.27
CA GLY A 136 3.00 -1.05 -14.45
C GLY A 136 3.48 0.39 -14.63
N GLU A 137 3.67 1.15 -13.55
CA GLU A 137 4.25 2.49 -13.61
C GLU A 137 5.69 2.43 -14.15
N TYR A 138 6.50 1.51 -13.63
CA TYR A 138 7.85 1.27 -14.11
C TYR A 138 7.87 0.83 -15.59
N SER A 139 7.03 -0.13 -15.95
CA SER A 139 6.97 -0.67 -17.31
C SER A 139 6.55 0.39 -18.34
N MET A 140 5.63 1.29 -18.00
CA MET A 140 5.24 2.40 -18.88
C MET A 140 6.42 3.32 -19.20
N ILE A 141 7.20 3.70 -18.16
CA ILE A 141 8.39 4.54 -18.37
C ILE A 141 9.41 3.82 -19.24
N LYS A 142 9.73 2.56 -18.93
CA LYS A 142 10.69 1.78 -19.70
C LYS A 142 10.26 1.56 -21.16
N ALA A 143 8.98 1.35 -21.43
CA ALA A 143 8.46 1.21 -22.79
C ALA A 143 8.60 2.52 -23.58
N ALA A 144 8.28 3.67 -23.00
CA ALA A 144 8.42 4.97 -23.64
C ALA A 144 9.90 5.32 -23.89
N VAL A 145 10.78 4.99 -22.95
CA VAL A 145 12.24 5.15 -23.09
C VAL A 145 12.77 4.29 -24.24
N ALA A 146 12.35 3.02 -24.34
CA ALA A 146 12.77 2.11 -25.40
C ALA A 146 12.36 2.59 -26.81
N GLN A 147 11.28 3.38 -26.90
CA GLN A 147 10.85 4.03 -28.15
C GLN A 147 11.54 5.38 -28.41
N GLY A 148 12.39 5.85 -27.51
CA GLY A 148 13.05 7.14 -27.61
C GLY A 148 12.13 8.35 -27.36
N TRP A 149 10.96 8.14 -26.75
CA TRP A 149 9.99 9.22 -26.49
C TRP A 149 10.30 10.00 -25.20
N LEU A 150 10.96 9.35 -24.23
CA LEU A 150 11.36 9.95 -22.96
C LEU A 150 12.83 9.70 -22.68
N GLU A 151 13.48 10.64 -22.00
CA GLU A 151 14.79 10.42 -21.38
C GLU A 151 14.58 9.74 -20.03
N GLU A 152 15.25 8.60 -19.83
CA GLU A 152 14.99 7.70 -18.68
C GLU A 152 15.21 8.38 -17.33
N ARG A 153 16.37 8.99 -17.16
CA ARG A 153 16.75 9.59 -15.87
C ARG A 153 15.81 10.73 -15.49
N ALA A 154 15.46 11.60 -16.43
CA ALA A 154 14.55 12.71 -16.20
C ALA A 154 13.15 12.22 -15.83
N ALA A 155 12.59 11.27 -16.57
CA ALA A 155 11.26 10.72 -16.33
C ALA A 155 11.18 9.99 -14.98
N VAL A 156 12.19 9.20 -14.62
CA VAL A 156 12.26 8.50 -13.33
C VAL A 156 12.37 9.50 -12.18
N LEU A 157 13.27 10.48 -12.27
CA LEU A 157 13.43 11.48 -11.22
C LEU A 157 12.16 12.33 -11.04
N GLU A 158 11.53 12.78 -12.11
CA GLU A 158 10.29 13.55 -12.03
C GLU A 158 9.18 12.77 -11.33
N THR A 159 8.97 11.50 -11.72
CA THR A 159 7.94 10.67 -11.10
C THR A 159 8.20 10.36 -9.63
N LEU A 160 9.46 10.13 -9.24
CA LEU A 160 9.83 9.92 -7.84
C LEU A 160 9.68 11.19 -7.01
N LEU A 161 10.16 12.32 -7.51
CA LEU A 161 10.04 13.63 -6.84
C LEU A 161 8.58 14.05 -6.68
N ALA A 162 7.73 13.78 -7.68
CA ALA A 162 6.31 14.04 -7.60
C ALA A 162 5.66 13.23 -6.46
N LYS A 163 6.01 11.96 -6.29
CA LYS A 163 5.50 11.11 -5.20
C LYS A 163 6.00 11.58 -3.83
N ILE A 164 7.31 11.80 -3.70
CA ILE A 164 7.94 12.25 -2.46
C ILE A 164 7.35 13.60 -2.02
N GLY A 165 7.22 14.56 -2.94
CA GLY A 165 6.71 15.88 -2.63
C GLY A 165 5.25 15.90 -2.13
N ARG A 166 4.42 14.89 -2.50
CA ARG A 166 3.04 14.75 -1.99
C ARG A 166 2.96 13.99 -0.67
N ALA A 167 3.91 13.09 -0.45
CA ALA A 167 3.98 12.30 0.79
C ALA A 167 4.68 13.01 1.95
N HIS A 168 5.44 14.07 1.66
CA HIS A 168 6.29 14.76 2.65
C HIS A 168 5.70 16.06 3.20
N VAL A 169 4.73 16.67 2.54
CA VAL A 169 4.19 18.02 2.91
C VAL A 169 3.53 18.01 4.27
#